data_ff5c49bcafc6fb3f37bf6838e6dbeb0c
#
_entry.id   ff5c49bcafc6fb3f37bf6838e6dbeb0c
#
_cell.length_a   1.000
_cell.length_b   1.000
_cell.length_c   1.000
_cell.angle_alpha   90.00
_cell.angle_beta   90.00
_cell.angle_gamma   90.00
#
_symmetry.space_group_name_H-M   'P 1'
#
loop_
_entity.id
_entity.type
_entity.pdbx_description
1 polymer ?
#
loop_
_entity_poly.entity_id
_entity_poly.type
_entity_poly.pdbx_seq_one_letter_code
_entity_poly.pdbx_strand_id
1 'polypeptide(L)'
;EGATENATVVSELLRDLATRGLDFSVPRLYVLDGGKALAAAVRRHAGEAALIQRCQVHKRRNVLDHLPEEHKPAVKKKLQNAYAMAEYADAKRALERLHRELMELNPSAARSLEEGMEETLTVHRLRVPAQLRRTLASTNVIESAFSIVETVCRNVKRWRAGDHIERWVGSGLLVAERQFRKVQGYREIPSLLTSLANTVSKKAVADEVKVA
;
A
#
# COMPACT_ATOMS: atom_id res chain seq x y z
N GLU A 1 -12.11 18.41 0.23
CA GLU A 1 -12.69 17.65 -0.88
C GLU A 1 -11.82 17.78 -2.12
N GLY A 2 -11.48 16.67 -2.78
CA GLY A 2 -10.76 16.66 -4.05
C GLY A 2 -11.68 16.19 -5.18
N ALA A 3 -11.77 16.97 -6.25
CA ALA A 3 -12.59 16.60 -7.41
C ALA A 3 -11.98 15.49 -8.27
N THR A 4 -10.65 15.29 -8.17
CA THR A 4 -9.90 14.27 -8.91
C THR A 4 -8.73 13.78 -8.09
N GLU A 5 -8.35 12.50 -8.25
CA GLU A 5 -7.14 11.94 -7.69
C GLU A 5 -5.92 12.44 -8.49
N ASN A 6 -5.31 13.53 -8.04
CA ASN A 6 -4.07 14.05 -8.62
C ASN A 6 -3.05 14.39 -7.51
N ALA A 7 -1.78 14.53 -7.90
CA ALA A 7 -0.69 14.77 -6.96
C ALA A 7 -0.84 16.07 -6.14
N THR A 8 -1.51 17.08 -6.68
CA THR A 8 -1.75 18.35 -5.99
C THR A 8 -2.73 18.17 -4.84
N VAL A 9 -3.90 17.58 -5.09
CA VAL A 9 -4.92 17.30 -4.07
C VAL A 9 -4.35 16.41 -2.96
N VAL A 10 -3.62 15.37 -3.32
CA VAL A 10 -2.98 14.50 -2.33
C VAL A 10 -1.91 15.25 -1.52
N SER A 11 -1.12 16.12 -2.16
CA SER A 11 -0.13 16.95 -1.45
C SER A 11 -0.78 17.95 -0.50
N GLU A 12 -1.92 18.51 -0.84
CA GLU A 12 -2.70 19.38 0.05
C GLU A 12 -3.21 18.63 1.27
N LEU A 13 -3.75 17.43 1.09
CA LEU A 13 -4.13 16.54 2.19
C LEU A 13 -2.95 16.22 3.12
N LEU A 14 -1.80 15.84 2.56
CA LEU A 14 -0.62 15.54 3.36
C LEU A 14 -0.09 16.79 4.10
N ARG A 15 -0.18 17.96 3.48
CA ARG A 15 0.17 19.23 4.13
C ARG A 15 -0.78 19.55 5.29
N ASP A 16 -2.09 19.36 5.12
CA ASP A 16 -3.06 19.51 6.20
C ASP A 16 -2.73 18.58 7.37
N LEU A 17 -2.42 17.32 7.09
CA LEU A 17 -1.99 16.38 8.12
C LEU A 17 -0.71 16.85 8.83
N ALA A 18 0.25 17.43 8.11
CA ALA A 18 1.45 18.01 8.71
C ALA A 18 1.13 19.18 9.65
N THR A 19 0.24 20.10 9.25
CA THR A 19 -0.20 21.21 10.10
C THR A 19 -0.92 20.75 11.37
N ARG A 20 -1.53 19.56 11.31
CA ARG A 20 -2.20 18.90 12.43
C ARG A 20 -1.26 18.02 13.27
N GLY A 21 0.03 18.08 13.02
CA GLY A 21 1.07 17.44 13.85
C GLY A 21 1.62 16.12 13.29
N LEU A 22 1.30 15.73 12.05
CA LEU A 22 1.95 14.58 11.42
C LEU A 22 3.38 14.96 11.01
N ASP A 23 4.37 14.42 11.71
CA ASP A 23 5.78 14.64 11.39
C ASP A 23 6.24 13.63 10.31
N PHE A 24 6.48 14.11 9.10
CA PHE A 24 6.94 13.29 7.97
C PHE A 24 8.42 12.90 8.05
N SER A 25 9.22 13.47 8.93
CA SER A 25 10.62 13.07 9.15
C SER A 25 10.74 11.72 9.88
N VAL A 26 9.70 11.33 10.61
CA VAL A 26 9.64 10.04 11.30
C VAL A 26 9.45 8.90 10.30
N PRO A 27 10.33 7.88 10.28
CA PRO A 27 10.20 6.73 9.39
C PRO A 27 8.84 6.04 9.50
N ARG A 28 8.16 5.89 8.36
CA ARG A 28 6.84 5.23 8.29
C ARG A 28 6.74 4.27 7.12
N LEU A 29 5.94 3.25 7.31
CA LEU A 29 5.48 2.37 6.24
C LEU A 29 4.14 2.91 5.70
N TYR A 30 4.14 3.27 4.42
CA TYR A 30 2.96 3.70 3.68
C TYR A 30 2.45 2.54 2.84
N VAL A 31 1.25 2.06 3.12
CA VAL A 31 0.62 0.99 2.32
C VAL A 31 -0.29 1.64 1.28
N LEU A 32 0.08 1.51 0.00
CA LEU A 32 -0.59 2.18 -1.11
C LEU A 32 -1.13 1.18 -2.13
N ASP A 33 -2.21 1.52 -2.81
CA ASP A 33 -2.83 0.68 -3.86
C ASP A 33 -2.05 0.66 -5.18
N GLY A 34 -1.16 1.61 -5.37
CA GLY A 34 -0.35 1.77 -6.57
C GLY A 34 -0.70 3.00 -7.39
N GLY A 35 -1.56 3.88 -6.87
CA GLY A 35 -1.81 5.20 -7.43
C GLY A 35 -0.53 6.02 -7.53
N LYS A 36 -0.15 6.41 -8.76
CA LYS A 36 1.11 7.14 -9.00
C LYS A 36 1.12 8.51 -8.33
N ALA A 37 -0.02 9.18 -8.30
CA ALA A 37 -0.19 10.49 -7.67
C ALA A 37 0.06 10.41 -6.16
N LEU A 38 -0.53 9.41 -5.50
CA LEU A 38 -0.37 9.18 -4.07
C LEU A 38 1.09 8.82 -3.71
N ALA A 39 1.70 7.91 -4.46
CA ALA A 39 3.10 7.54 -4.25
C ALA A 39 4.06 8.73 -4.44
N ALA A 40 3.85 9.55 -5.47
CA ALA A 40 4.64 10.75 -5.74
C ALA A 40 4.50 11.78 -4.60
N ALA A 41 3.28 12.01 -4.13
CA ALA A 41 3.02 12.94 -3.04
C ALA A 41 3.68 12.46 -1.72
N VAL A 42 3.54 11.17 -1.38
CA VAL A 42 4.19 10.60 -0.19
C VAL A 42 5.72 10.76 -0.26
N ARG A 43 6.35 10.42 -1.40
CA ARG A 43 7.81 10.61 -1.57
C ARG A 43 8.23 12.07 -1.47
N ARG A 44 7.43 12.99 -2.01
CA ARG A 44 7.71 14.42 -1.94
C ARG A 44 7.71 14.96 -0.51
N HIS A 45 6.78 14.50 0.34
CA HIS A 45 6.64 14.99 1.71
C HIS A 45 7.53 14.28 2.73
N ALA A 46 7.71 12.98 2.58
CA ALA A 46 8.44 12.16 3.56
C ALA A 46 9.85 11.74 3.07
N GLY A 47 10.20 12.02 1.80
CA GLY A 47 11.54 11.74 1.29
C GLY A 47 12.01 10.32 1.62
N GLU A 48 13.22 10.18 2.13
CA GLU A 48 13.84 8.91 2.52
C GLU A 48 13.17 8.23 3.73
N ALA A 49 12.43 8.98 4.56
CA ALA A 49 11.62 8.43 5.64
C ALA A 49 10.38 7.65 5.14
N ALA A 50 10.04 7.78 3.85
CA ALA A 50 8.93 7.06 3.23
C ALA A 50 9.34 5.65 2.80
N LEU A 51 8.86 4.64 3.49
CA LEU A 51 8.95 3.25 3.05
C LEU A 51 7.59 2.82 2.50
N ILE A 52 7.52 2.63 1.18
CA ILE A 52 6.26 2.31 0.49
C ILE A 52 6.13 0.80 0.36
N GLN A 53 5.00 0.26 0.83
CA GLN A 53 4.50 -1.07 0.52
C GLN A 53 3.37 -0.92 -0.49
N ARG A 54 3.55 -1.45 -1.68
CA ARG A 54 2.47 -1.53 -2.67
C ARG A 54 1.52 -2.68 -2.33
N CYS A 55 0.23 -2.44 -2.40
CA CYS A 55 -0.81 -3.43 -2.10
C CYS A 55 -0.68 -4.66 -3.01
N GLN A 56 -0.41 -5.82 -2.40
CA GLN A 56 -0.25 -7.09 -3.12
C GLN A 56 -1.57 -7.58 -3.73
N VAL A 57 -2.70 -7.21 -3.13
CA VAL A 57 -4.04 -7.55 -3.65
C VAL A 57 -4.30 -6.81 -4.95
N HIS A 58 -4.10 -5.49 -4.97
CA HIS A 58 -4.24 -4.68 -6.18
C HIS A 58 -3.23 -5.06 -7.25
N LYS A 59 -1.96 -5.26 -6.90
CA LYS A 59 -0.93 -5.73 -7.84
C LYS A 59 -1.33 -7.04 -8.51
N ARG A 60 -1.79 -8.02 -7.72
CA ARG A 60 -2.27 -9.30 -8.26
C ARG A 60 -3.45 -9.10 -9.21
N ARG A 61 -4.44 -8.28 -8.86
CA ARG A 61 -5.58 -7.97 -9.72
C ARG A 61 -5.10 -7.37 -11.03
N ASN A 62 -4.27 -6.34 -10.98
CA ASN A 62 -3.74 -5.65 -12.16
C ASN A 62 -3.00 -6.60 -13.11
N VAL A 63 -2.19 -7.53 -12.59
CA VAL A 63 -1.51 -8.54 -13.43
C VAL A 63 -2.52 -9.49 -14.09
N LEU A 64 -3.50 -9.95 -13.32
CA LEU A 64 -4.49 -10.91 -13.83
C LEU A 64 -5.44 -10.30 -14.87
N ASP A 65 -5.70 -8.99 -14.78
CA ASP A 65 -6.61 -8.29 -15.72
C ASP A 65 -6.06 -8.25 -17.15
N HIS A 66 -4.74 -8.46 -17.33
CA HIS A 66 -4.10 -8.59 -18.65
C HIS A 66 -4.17 -10.02 -19.22
N LEU A 67 -4.68 -11.00 -18.47
CA LEU A 67 -4.62 -12.42 -18.86
C LEU A 67 -5.98 -12.97 -19.27
N PRO A 68 -6.01 -13.90 -20.25
CA PRO A 68 -7.17 -14.73 -20.49
C PRO A 68 -7.59 -15.54 -19.26
N GLU A 69 -8.88 -15.85 -19.14
CA GLU A 69 -9.44 -16.52 -17.95
C GLU A 69 -8.76 -17.87 -17.65
N GLU A 70 -8.36 -18.61 -18.66
CA GLU A 70 -7.71 -19.93 -18.56
C GLU A 70 -6.36 -19.86 -17.83
N HIS A 71 -5.62 -18.75 -17.94
CA HIS A 71 -4.31 -18.57 -17.32
C HIS A 71 -4.38 -17.95 -15.91
N LYS A 72 -5.49 -17.24 -15.59
CA LYS A 72 -5.65 -16.53 -14.31
C LYS A 72 -5.47 -17.41 -13.07
N PRO A 73 -6.04 -18.63 -12.99
CA PRO A 73 -5.90 -19.46 -11.79
C PRO A 73 -4.45 -19.84 -11.48
N ALA A 74 -3.70 -20.24 -12.50
CA ALA A 74 -2.31 -20.65 -12.37
C ALA A 74 -1.42 -19.47 -11.93
N VAL A 75 -1.54 -18.32 -12.60
CA VAL A 75 -0.77 -17.11 -12.29
C VAL A 75 -1.14 -16.56 -10.91
N LYS A 76 -2.44 -16.54 -10.56
CA LYS A 76 -2.92 -16.17 -9.23
C LYS A 76 -2.26 -17.00 -8.14
N LYS A 77 -2.21 -18.32 -8.31
CA LYS A 77 -1.57 -19.23 -7.34
C LYS A 77 -0.08 -18.96 -7.21
N LYS A 78 0.64 -18.73 -8.32
CA LYS A 78 2.08 -18.40 -8.31
C LYS A 78 2.36 -17.10 -7.56
N LEU A 79 1.57 -16.04 -7.80
CA LEU A 79 1.66 -14.78 -7.08
C LEU A 79 1.41 -14.96 -5.58
N GLN A 80 0.36 -15.70 -5.21
CA GLN A 80 0.03 -15.98 -3.82
C GLN A 80 1.16 -16.75 -3.12
N ASN A 81 1.73 -17.75 -3.76
CA ASN A 81 2.83 -18.53 -3.22
C ASN A 81 4.08 -17.67 -3.04
N ALA A 82 4.43 -16.82 -4.01
CA ALA A 82 5.56 -15.90 -3.91
C ALA A 82 5.40 -14.93 -2.72
N TYR A 83 4.24 -14.32 -2.58
CA TYR A 83 3.97 -13.40 -1.45
C TYR A 83 3.83 -14.09 -0.09
N ALA A 84 3.57 -15.40 -0.06
CA ALA A 84 3.51 -16.17 1.19
C ALA A 84 4.90 -16.59 1.71
N MET A 85 5.95 -16.51 0.89
CA MET A 85 7.31 -16.84 1.30
C MET A 85 7.76 -15.99 2.48
N ALA A 86 8.58 -16.56 3.37
CA ALA A 86 9.07 -15.84 4.53
C ALA A 86 10.17 -14.84 4.16
N GLU A 87 11.12 -15.29 3.34
CA GLU A 87 12.32 -14.55 3.03
C GLU A 87 12.13 -13.67 1.78
N TYR A 88 12.62 -12.43 1.86
CA TYR A 88 12.59 -11.48 0.76
C TYR A 88 13.25 -12.03 -0.52
N ALA A 89 14.43 -12.65 -0.39
CA ALA A 89 15.17 -13.17 -1.53
C ALA A 89 14.41 -14.28 -2.28
N ASP A 90 13.71 -15.14 -1.53
CA ASP A 90 12.92 -16.24 -2.12
C ASP A 90 11.67 -15.70 -2.82
N ALA A 91 10.96 -14.79 -2.16
CA ALA A 91 9.80 -14.12 -2.74
C ALA A 91 10.17 -13.38 -4.03
N LYS A 92 11.28 -12.62 -4.02
CA LYS A 92 11.79 -11.90 -5.18
C LYS A 92 12.12 -12.85 -6.33
N ARG A 93 12.91 -13.90 -6.08
CA ARG A 93 13.24 -14.91 -7.09
C ARG A 93 12.00 -15.57 -7.69
N ALA A 94 10.99 -15.83 -6.87
CA ALA A 94 9.73 -16.41 -7.35
C ALA A 94 8.97 -15.44 -8.27
N LEU A 95 8.91 -14.15 -7.93
CA LEU A 95 8.29 -13.12 -8.78
C LEU A 95 9.08 -12.89 -10.08
N GLU A 96 10.41 -12.90 -10.04
CA GLU A 96 11.27 -12.78 -11.22
C GLU A 96 11.12 -13.97 -12.17
N ARG A 97 10.96 -15.19 -11.64
CA ARG A 97 10.63 -16.36 -12.48
C ARG A 97 9.27 -16.20 -13.15
N LEU A 98 8.27 -15.79 -12.36
CA LEU A 98 6.94 -15.54 -12.90
C LEU A 98 6.94 -14.43 -13.94
N HIS A 99 7.72 -13.38 -13.76
CA HIS A 99 7.88 -12.31 -14.75
C HIS A 99 8.39 -12.86 -16.09
N ARG A 100 9.42 -13.73 -16.08
CA ARG A 100 9.93 -14.36 -17.31
C ARG A 100 8.87 -15.21 -18.00
N GLU A 101 8.12 -16.01 -17.24
CA GLU A 101 7.01 -16.80 -17.80
C GLU A 101 5.91 -15.89 -18.41
N LEU A 102 5.61 -14.78 -17.76
CA LEU A 102 4.63 -13.82 -18.27
C LEU A 102 5.12 -13.08 -19.51
N MET A 103 6.41 -12.87 -19.68
CA MET A 103 6.96 -12.25 -20.90
C MET A 103 6.64 -13.09 -22.14
N GLU A 104 6.66 -14.43 -22.02
CA GLU A 104 6.29 -15.35 -23.09
C GLU A 104 4.75 -15.44 -23.30
N LEU A 105 3.99 -15.36 -22.19
CA LEU A 105 2.55 -15.52 -22.21
C LEU A 105 1.80 -14.23 -22.59
N ASN A 106 2.13 -13.14 -21.92
CA ASN A 106 1.53 -11.81 -22.12
C ASN A 106 2.47 -10.72 -21.61
N PRO A 107 3.18 -10.02 -22.48
CA PRO A 107 4.13 -8.96 -22.10
C PRO A 107 3.51 -7.81 -21.31
N SER A 108 2.20 -7.55 -21.46
CA SER A 108 1.52 -6.51 -20.66
C SER A 108 1.33 -6.94 -19.21
N ALA A 109 1.01 -8.21 -18.95
CA ALA A 109 0.97 -8.79 -17.62
C ALA A 109 2.36 -8.78 -16.96
N ALA A 110 3.41 -9.10 -17.73
CA ALA A 110 4.79 -9.03 -17.25
C ALA A 110 5.19 -7.61 -16.84
N ARG A 111 4.96 -6.61 -17.68
CA ARG A 111 5.20 -5.19 -17.35
C ARG A 111 4.39 -4.74 -16.14
N SER A 112 3.13 -5.18 -16.03
CA SER A 112 2.30 -4.91 -14.86
C SER A 112 2.88 -5.51 -13.57
N LEU A 113 3.50 -6.69 -13.64
CA LEU A 113 4.18 -7.31 -12.49
C LEU A 113 5.46 -6.56 -12.13
N GLU A 114 6.28 -6.23 -13.13
CA GLU A 114 7.58 -5.55 -12.96
C GLU A 114 7.40 -4.17 -12.31
N GLU A 115 6.40 -3.41 -12.75
CA GLU A 115 6.10 -2.09 -12.22
C GLU A 115 5.83 -2.15 -10.71
N GLY A 116 6.76 -1.61 -9.91
CA GLY A 116 6.67 -1.59 -8.46
C GLY A 116 6.77 -2.97 -7.78
N MET A 117 7.38 -3.97 -8.44
CA MET A 117 7.61 -5.31 -7.85
C MET A 117 8.34 -5.20 -6.50
N GLU A 118 9.41 -4.42 -6.45
CA GLU A 118 10.20 -4.20 -5.22
C GLU A 118 9.36 -3.61 -4.09
N GLU A 119 8.46 -2.70 -4.41
CA GLU A 119 7.56 -2.08 -3.43
C GLU A 119 6.53 -3.08 -2.87
N THR A 120 6.16 -4.13 -3.63
CA THR A 120 5.28 -5.19 -3.12
C THR A 120 5.94 -6.08 -2.07
N LEU A 121 7.28 -6.03 -1.99
CA LEU A 121 8.09 -6.82 -1.06
C LEU A 121 8.69 -6.01 0.10
N THR A 122 8.30 -4.76 0.29
CA THR A 122 8.84 -3.91 1.36
C THR A 122 8.65 -4.54 2.74
N VAL A 123 7.48 -5.12 3.03
CA VAL A 123 7.23 -5.82 4.31
C VAL A 123 8.10 -7.07 4.49
N HIS A 124 8.52 -7.73 3.41
CA HIS A 124 9.48 -8.85 3.47
C HIS A 124 10.89 -8.33 3.77
N ARG A 125 11.33 -7.28 3.07
CA ARG A 125 12.63 -6.64 3.28
C ARG A 125 12.78 -6.11 4.71
N LEU A 126 11.70 -5.59 5.29
CA LEU A 126 11.64 -5.16 6.69
C LEU A 126 11.54 -6.34 7.68
N ARG A 127 11.51 -7.58 7.21
CA ARG A 127 11.35 -8.80 8.03
C ARG A 127 10.15 -8.75 8.97
N VAL A 128 9.05 -8.17 8.49
CA VAL A 128 7.82 -8.09 9.27
C VAL A 128 7.30 -9.51 9.56
N PRO A 129 7.00 -9.86 10.82
CA PRO A 129 6.46 -11.17 11.17
C PRO A 129 5.20 -11.54 10.40
N ALA A 130 4.99 -12.84 10.14
CA ALA A 130 4.00 -13.33 9.18
C ALA A 130 2.56 -12.84 9.43
N GLN A 131 2.13 -12.70 10.69
CA GLN A 131 0.78 -12.23 11.00
C GLN A 131 0.60 -10.75 10.66
N LEU A 132 1.53 -9.89 11.10
CA LEU A 132 1.50 -8.47 10.82
C LEU A 132 1.75 -8.20 9.33
N ARG A 133 2.65 -8.97 8.69
CA ARG A 133 2.93 -8.88 7.26
C ARG A 133 1.68 -9.07 6.41
N ARG A 134 0.83 -10.05 6.73
CA ARG A 134 -0.45 -10.26 6.02
C ARG A 134 -1.37 -9.05 6.10
N THR A 135 -1.42 -8.39 7.24
CA THR A 135 -2.20 -7.16 7.41
C THR A 135 -1.63 -6.00 6.59
N LEU A 136 -0.31 -5.79 6.67
CA LEU A 136 0.36 -4.65 6.04
C LEU A 136 0.67 -4.84 4.55
N ALA A 137 0.45 -6.03 4.00
CA ALA A 137 0.65 -6.31 2.57
C ALA A 137 -0.48 -5.78 1.67
N SER A 138 -1.55 -5.24 2.23
CA SER A 138 -2.71 -4.75 1.49
C SER A 138 -3.36 -3.53 2.13
N THR A 139 -4.16 -2.83 1.33
CA THR A 139 -5.00 -1.70 1.73
C THR A 139 -6.34 -2.12 2.35
N ASN A 140 -6.56 -3.42 2.57
CA ASN A 140 -7.83 -3.96 3.06
C ASN A 140 -8.33 -3.31 4.36
N VAL A 141 -7.42 -2.85 5.23
CA VAL A 141 -7.79 -2.20 6.49
C VAL A 141 -8.59 -0.93 6.23
N ILE A 142 -8.11 -0.06 5.34
CA ILE A 142 -8.79 1.19 4.99
C ILE A 142 -10.02 0.92 4.11
N GLU A 143 -9.93 -0.04 3.18
CA GLU A 143 -11.06 -0.42 2.33
C GLU A 143 -12.23 -0.96 3.15
N SER A 144 -11.96 -1.74 4.20
CA SER A 144 -12.99 -2.22 5.13
C SER A 144 -13.70 -1.06 5.84
N ALA A 145 -12.96 -0.03 6.26
CA ALA A 145 -13.57 1.17 6.86
C ALA A 145 -14.48 1.89 5.86
N PHE A 146 -14.03 2.08 4.63
CA PHE A 146 -14.84 2.73 3.59
C PHE A 146 -16.06 1.91 3.18
N SER A 147 -16.00 0.57 3.19
CA SER A 147 -17.18 -0.25 2.91
C SER A 147 -18.29 -0.05 3.96
N ILE A 148 -17.92 0.22 5.21
CA ILE A 148 -18.89 0.59 6.25
C ILE A 148 -19.50 1.97 5.97
N VAL A 149 -18.66 2.95 5.58
CA VAL A 149 -19.11 4.28 5.15
C VAL A 149 -20.11 4.16 4.01
N GLU A 150 -19.80 3.39 2.97
CA GLU A 150 -20.70 3.13 1.84
C GLU A 150 -22.05 2.54 2.31
N THR A 151 -22.01 1.60 3.24
CA THR A 151 -23.22 1.00 3.80
C THR A 151 -24.08 2.03 4.54
N VAL A 152 -23.45 2.89 5.34
CA VAL A 152 -24.16 3.98 6.07
C VAL A 152 -24.73 5.00 5.09
N CYS A 153 -23.99 5.34 4.04
CA CYS A 153 -24.38 6.34 3.05
C CYS A 153 -25.31 5.80 1.95
N ARG A 154 -25.54 4.48 1.88
CA ARG A 154 -26.27 3.81 0.79
C ARG A 154 -27.64 4.42 0.47
N ASN A 155 -28.34 4.93 1.46
CA ASN A 155 -29.67 5.52 1.30
C ASN A 155 -29.66 6.99 0.91
N VAL A 156 -28.49 7.62 0.86
CA VAL A 156 -28.36 9.02 0.41
C VAL A 156 -28.48 9.06 -1.11
N LYS A 157 -29.67 9.47 -1.60
CA LYS A 157 -29.96 9.48 -3.05
C LYS A 157 -29.47 10.75 -3.76
N ARG A 158 -29.29 11.83 -3.03
CA ARG A 158 -28.80 13.10 -3.58
C ARG A 158 -27.75 13.68 -2.67
N TRP A 159 -26.57 13.82 -3.20
CA TRP A 159 -25.44 14.48 -2.54
C TRP A 159 -25.48 15.97 -2.84
N ARG A 160 -25.63 16.79 -1.82
CA ARG A 160 -25.49 18.23 -1.93
C ARG A 160 -24.05 18.61 -1.62
N ALA A 161 -23.56 19.70 -2.22
CA ALA A 161 -22.19 20.18 -1.98
C ALA A 161 -21.98 20.63 -0.53
N GLY A 162 -20.72 20.70 -0.12
CA GLY A 162 -20.30 21.21 1.19
C GLY A 162 -20.57 20.24 2.34
N ASP A 163 -20.96 20.77 3.48
CA ASP A 163 -21.16 20.06 4.75
C ASP A 163 -21.96 18.76 4.67
N HIS A 164 -22.80 18.59 3.66
CA HIS A 164 -23.64 17.41 3.56
C HIS A 164 -22.82 16.14 3.31
N ILE A 165 -21.81 16.23 2.42
CA ILE A 165 -20.89 15.13 2.12
C ILE A 165 -20.06 14.82 3.38
N GLU A 166 -19.46 15.86 3.97
CA GLU A 166 -18.60 15.71 5.16
C GLU A 166 -19.35 15.10 6.34
N ARG A 167 -20.58 15.55 6.61
CA ARG A 167 -21.41 14.99 7.70
C ARG A 167 -21.73 13.51 7.49
N TRP A 168 -22.13 13.10 6.30
CA TRP A 168 -22.46 11.70 6.04
C TRP A 168 -21.22 10.80 6.06
N VAL A 169 -20.13 11.22 5.42
CA VAL A 169 -18.87 10.48 5.44
C VAL A 169 -18.31 10.42 6.85
N GLY A 170 -18.31 11.54 7.59
CA GLY A 170 -17.87 11.58 8.98
C GLY A 170 -18.70 10.68 9.88
N SER A 171 -20.05 10.69 9.73
CA SER A 171 -20.92 9.77 10.47
C SER A 171 -20.62 8.31 10.15
N GLY A 172 -20.38 7.99 8.88
CA GLY A 172 -19.99 6.64 8.45
C GLY A 172 -18.66 6.21 9.05
N LEU A 173 -17.67 7.11 9.13
CA LEU A 173 -16.37 6.83 9.76
C LEU A 173 -16.50 6.60 11.27
N LEU A 174 -17.34 7.37 11.97
CA LEU A 174 -17.62 7.15 13.40
C LEU A 174 -18.30 5.79 13.64
N VAL A 175 -19.17 5.34 12.74
CA VAL A 175 -19.74 3.98 12.80
C VAL A 175 -18.67 2.93 12.54
N ALA A 176 -17.80 3.14 11.55
CA ALA A 176 -16.71 2.24 11.24
C ALA A 176 -15.74 2.10 12.43
N GLU A 177 -15.39 3.21 13.08
CA GLU A 177 -14.48 3.24 14.24
C GLU A 177 -14.96 2.33 15.38
N ARG A 178 -16.25 2.30 15.65
CA ARG A 178 -16.83 1.41 16.68
C ARG A 178 -16.67 -0.08 16.38
N GLN A 179 -16.43 -0.42 15.11
CA GLN A 179 -16.24 -1.80 14.65
C GLN A 179 -14.75 -2.16 14.48
N PHE A 180 -13.83 -1.21 14.67
CA PHE A 180 -12.40 -1.46 14.54
C PHE A 180 -11.95 -2.48 15.58
N ARG A 181 -11.16 -3.43 15.08
CA ARG A 181 -10.49 -4.44 15.89
C ARG A 181 -8.98 -4.24 15.80
N LYS A 182 -8.26 -4.74 16.80
CA LYS A 182 -6.81 -4.78 16.72
C LYS A 182 -6.37 -5.54 15.47
N VAL A 183 -5.44 -4.98 14.72
CA VAL A 183 -4.88 -5.63 13.53
C VAL A 183 -4.18 -6.94 13.91
N GLN A 184 -4.24 -7.94 13.03
CA GLN A 184 -3.54 -9.19 13.27
C GLN A 184 -2.03 -8.92 13.37
N GLY A 185 -1.38 -9.50 14.38
CA GLY A 185 0.04 -9.27 14.64
C GLY A 185 0.36 -7.91 15.26
N TYR A 186 -0.61 -7.18 15.83
CA TYR A 186 -0.37 -5.86 16.46
C TYR A 186 0.73 -5.85 17.51
N ARG A 187 0.99 -6.97 18.19
CA ARG A 187 2.06 -7.12 19.17
C ARG A 187 3.46 -7.00 18.56
N GLU A 188 3.58 -7.18 17.26
CA GLU A 188 4.82 -7.08 16.50
C GLU A 188 5.11 -5.65 15.98
N ILE A 189 4.21 -4.70 16.23
CA ILE A 189 4.39 -3.30 15.81
C ILE A 189 5.69 -2.69 16.36
N PRO A 190 6.08 -2.89 17.64
CA PRO A 190 7.34 -2.36 18.14
C PRO A 190 8.56 -2.84 17.35
N SER A 191 8.59 -4.13 16.97
CA SER A 191 9.64 -4.69 16.12
C SER A 191 9.67 -4.05 14.72
N LEU A 192 8.52 -3.79 14.14
CA LEU A 192 8.42 -3.06 12.87
C LEU A 192 8.99 -1.64 13.00
N LEU A 193 8.65 -0.90 14.05
CA LEU A 193 9.16 0.46 14.25
C LEU A 193 10.69 0.50 14.35
N THR A 194 11.29 -0.45 15.05
CA THR A 194 12.75 -0.63 15.10
C THR A 194 13.34 -0.91 13.70
N SER A 195 12.70 -1.77 12.93
CA SER A 195 13.14 -2.10 11.55
C SER A 195 13.05 -0.89 10.61
N LEU A 196 12.01 -0.06 10.75
CA LEU A 196 11.84 1.17 9.99
C LEU A 196 12.98 2.16 10.28
N ALA A 197 13.25 2.44 11.55
CA ALA A 197 14.32 3.36 11.98
C ALA A 197 15.69 2.89 11.44
N ASN A 198 16.02 1.62 11.61
CA ASN A 198 17.29 1.04 11.14
C ASN A 198 17.44 1.11 9.61
N THR A 199 16.36 0.96 8.86
CA THR A 199 16.39 0.98 7.39
C THR A 199 16.68 2.39 6.87
N VAL A 200 16.05 3.41 7.45
CA VAL A 200 16.27 4.81 7.06
C VAL A 200 17.67 5.26 7.44
N SER A 201 18.15 4.94 8.64
CA SER A 201 19.53 5.27 9.06
C SER A 201 20.59 4.66 8.14
N LYS A 202 20.41 3.40 7.70
CA LYS A 202 21.34 2.75 6.77
C LYS A 202 21.35 3.40 5.38
N LYS A 203 20.21 3.88 4.90
CA LYS A 203 20.13 4.59 3.63
C LYS A 203 20.85 5.93 3.72
N ALA A 204 20.63 6.71 4.76
CA ALA A 204 21.28 8.00 4.96
C ALA A 204 22.82 7.86 4.95
N VAL A 205 23.37 6.88 5.66
CA VAL A 205 24.82 6.60 5.66
C VAL A 205 25.32 6.17 4.27
N ALA A 206 24.56 5.35 3.53
CA ALA A 206 24.96 4.90 2.20
C ALA A 206 24.96 6.03 1.16
N ASP A 207 24.10 7.01 1.30
CA ASP A 207 24.03 8.17 0.42
C ASP A 207 25.12 9.19 0.73
N GLU A 208 25.50 9.39 2.00
CA GLU A 208 26.67 10.21 2.38
C GLU A 208 27.97 9.66 1.83
N VAL A 209 28.17 8.33 1.84
CA VAL A 209 29.36 7.67 1.29
C VAL A 209 29.47 7.78 -0.23
N LYS A 210 28.36 7.95 -0.95
CA LYS A 210 28.36 8.13 -2.41
C LYS A 210 28.68 9.56 -2.86
N VAL A 211 28.53 10.53 -1.98
CA VAL A 211 28.76 11.96 -2.25
C VAL A 211 30.17 12.41 -1.85
N ALA A 212 30.87 11.61 -1.07
CA ALA A 212 32.28 11.81 -0.68
C ALA A 212 33.23 11.07 -1.63
#